data_873bb7fc5cfe48e341cdddad69e5593a
#
_entry.id   873bb7fc5cfe48e341cdddad69e5593a
#
_cell.length_a   1.000
_cell.length_b   1.000
_cell.length_c   1.000
_cell.angle_alpha   90.00
_cell.angle_beta   90.00
_cell.angle_gamma   90.00
#
_symmetry.space_group_name_H-M   'P 1'
#
loop_
_entity.id
_entity.type
_entity.pdbx_description
1 polymer ?
#
loop_
_entity_poly.entity_id
_entity_poly.type
_entity_poly.pdbx_seq_one_letter_code
_entity_poly.pdbx_strand_id
1 'polypeptide(L)'
;MIYYDFHIHSALSPCGDEDMTPNNIVNMAKICGLDAIAVSDHNTVKNVSAVMEVGKSLGITVLPAMEVETEEGVHILTLYPSLSAAEEVANAVYAALPDIKNRPEIFGQQIIMDSNDNITGFEEKLLISPCAISINSLFDMVTAVGGLFVPAHIDRHSYSILTALGFMPQDLDIKMIEISKKTTDVSAYLESRPELSMYKVLRNSDAHYLENISEREEFLEIENAFDIFG
;
A
#
# COMPACT_ATOMS: atom_id res chain seq x y z
N MET A 1 -16.03 -9.18 -11.59
CA MET A 1 -15.80 -8.82 -10.16
C MET A 1 -14.44 -9.37 -9.75
N ILE A 2 -13.60 -8.53 -9.19
CA ILE A 2 -12.25 -8.86 -8.69
C ILE A 2 -12.25 -8.65 -7.19
N TYR A 3 -12.09 -9.71 -6.41
CA TYR A 3 -11.91 -9.65 -4.95
C TYR A 3 -10.46 -9.31 -4.65
N TYR A 4 -10.23 -8.35 -3.74
CA TYR A 4 -8.92 -7.73 -3.61
C TYR A 4 -8.51 -7.43 -2.18
N ASP A 5 -7.18 -7.25 -2.00
CA ASP A 5 -6.57 -6.57 -0.87
C ASP A 5 -5.31 -5.84 -1.38
N PHE A 6 -5.36 -4.52 -1.44
CA PHE A 6 -4.29 -3.71 -2.03
C PHE A 6 -3.41 -3.00 -0.99
N HIS A 7 -3.51 -3.40 0.28
CA HIS A 7 -2.69 -2.84 1.35
C HIS A 7 -2.19 -3.96 2.27
N ILE A 8 -1.06 -4.54 1.90
CA ILE A 8 -0.40 -5.65 2.61
C ILE A 8 1.08 -5.29 2.76
N HIS A 9 1.63 -5.45 3.96
CA HIS A 9 3.07 -5.27 4.21
C HIS A 9 3.80 -6.61 4.16
N SER A 10 4.99 -6.62 3.55
CA SER A 10 5.88 -7.78 3.58
C SER A 10 6.87 -7.68 4.74
N ALA A 11 7.71 -8.70 4.89
CA ALA A 11 8.84 -8.70 5.84
C ALA A 11 9.89 -7.59 5.55
N LEU A 12 9.70 -6.80 4.50
CA LEU A 12 10.53 -5.63 4.20
C LEU A 12 10.09 -4.40 4.99
N SER A 13 8.81 -4.26 5.30
CA SER A 13 8.34 -3.25 6.24
C SER A 13 8.75 -3.65 7.66
N PRO A 14 9.41 -2.78 8.44
CA PRO A 14 9.91 -3.16 9.76
C PRO A 14 8.80 -3.46 10.78
N CYS A 15 7.56 -3.07 10.48
CA CYS A 15 6.35 -3.40 11.23
C CYS A 15 5.69 -4.71 10.77
N GLY A 16 6.09 -5.26 9.61
CA GLY A 16 5.61 -6.55 9.10
C GLY A 16 6.28 -7.72 9.81
N ASP A 17 5.54 -8.80 10.01
CA ASP A 17 6.08 -10.05 10.54
C ASP A 17 7.07 -10.69 9.57
N GLU A 18 8.09 -11.39 10.08
CA GLU A 18 9.10 -12.04 9.24
C GLU A 18 8.49 -13.17 8.37
N ASP A 19 7.34 -13.74 8.76
CA ASP A 19 6.60 -14.72 7.97
C ASP A 19 5.83 -14.10 6.78
N MET A 20 5.78 -12.77 6.67
CA MET A 20 5.19 -12.05 5.53
C MET A 20 6.13 -12.13 4.31
N THR A 21 6.47 -13.35 3.90
CA THR A 21 7.32 -13.62 2.74
C THR A 21 6.51 -13.58 1.43
N PRO A 22 7.16 -13.38 0.27
CA PRO A 22 6.48 -13.41 -1.03
C PRO A 22 5.56 -14.62 -1.24
N ASN A 23 6.04 -15.84 -0.93
CA ASN A 23 5.24 -17.04 -1.10
C ASN A 23 4.10 -17.14 -0.08
N ASN A 24 4.34 -16.81 1.18
CA ASN A 24 3.31 -16.89 2.22
C ASN A 24 2.17 -15.89 1.94
N ILE A 25 2.48 -14.65 1.58
CA ILE A 25 1.47 -13.63 1.23
C ILE A 25 0.58 -14.11 0.08
N VAL A 26 1.17 -14.56 -1.03
CA VAL A 26 0.39 -14.96 -2.21
C VAL A 26 -0.40 -16.24 -1.96
N ASN A 27 0.17 -17.22 -1.23
CA ASN A 27 -0.56 -18.44 -0.86
C ASN A 27 -1.72 -18.11 0.10
N MET A 28 -1.53 -17.21 1.07
CA MET A 28 -2.61 -16.79 1.96
C MET A 28 -3.71 -16.07 1.18
N ALA A 29 -3.36 -15.14 0.28
CA ALA A 29 -4.33 -14.47 -0.61
C ALA A 29 -5.17 -15.49 -1.41
N LYS A 30 -4.52 -16.55 -1.92
CA LYS A 30 -5.19 -17.63 -2.63
C LYS A 30 -6.13 -18.45 -1.72
N ILE A 31 -5.70 -18.74 -0.49
CA ILE A 31 -6.52 -19.44 0.52
C ILE A 31 -7.75 -18.59 0.88
N CYS A 32 -7.54 -17.27 1.06
CA CYS A 32 -8.62 -16.33 1.33
C CYS A 32 -9.55 -16.09 0.12
N GLY A 33 -9.22 -16.62 -1.06
CA GLY A 33 -10.05 -16.54 -2.26
C GLY A 33 -9.99 -15.18 -2.96
N LEU A 34 -8.89 -14.44 -2.79
CA LEU A 34 -8.65 -13.18 -3.48
C LEU A 34 -8.23 -13.43 -4.93
N ASP A 35 -8.61 -12.53 -5.82
CA ASP A 35 -8.24 -12.54 -7.23
C ASP A 35 -7.04 -11.62 -7.50
N ALA A 36 -6.90 -10.55 -6.67
CA ALA A 36 -5.83 -9.57 -6.79
C ALA A 36 -5.36 -9.06 -5.44
N ILE A 37 -4.05 -8.78 -5.34
CA ILE A 37 -3.44 -8.15 -4.16
C ILE A 37 -2.46 -7.06 -4.57
N ALA A 38 -2.06 -6.23 -3.61
CA ALA A 38 -0.86 -5.41 -3.72
C ALA A 38 -0.05 -5.47 -2.43
N VAL A 39 1.27 -5.63 -2.57
CA VAL A 39 2.20 -5.44 -1.45
C VAL A 39 2.69 -4.00 -1.50
N SER A 40 2.44 -3.29 -0.41
CA SER A 40 2.61 -1.85 -0.28
C SER A 40 3.55 -1.50 0.89
N ASP A 41 4.75 -2.04 0.85
CA ASP A 41 5.76 -1.76 1.88
C ASP A 41 6.03 -0.26 2.04
N HIS A 42 6.38 0.16 3.25
CA HIS A 42 6.69 1.55 3.54
C HIS A 42 7.85 2.07 2.67
N ASN A 43 7.58 3.11 1.89
CA ASN A 43 8.55 3.89 1.12
C ASN A 43 9.46 3.07 0.18
N THR A 44 9.05 1.88 -0.23
CA THR A 44 9.85 0.99 -1.09
C THR A 44 9.00 -0.02 -1.86
N VAL A 45 9.56 -0.53 -3.00
CA VAL A 45 8.94 -1.58 -3.82
C VAL A 45 9.87 -2.80 -4.01
N LYS A 46 10.89 -2.95 -3.16
CA LYS A 46 11.97 -3.93 -3.40
C LYS A 46 11.49 -5.39 -3.38
N ASN A 47 10.45 -5.74 -2.63
CA ASN A 47 9.87 -7.09 -2.63
C ASN A 47 8.74 -7.28 -3.66
N VAL A 48 8.25 -6.20 -4.29
CA VAL A 48 7.12 -6.26 -5.23
C VAL A 48 7.39 -7.19 -6.40
N SER A 49 8.57 -7.14 -7.00
CA SER A 49 8.95 -8.04 -8.12
C SER A 49 8.85 -9.51 -7.74
N ALA A 50 9.33 -9.89 -6.55
CA ALA A 50 9.26 -11.25 -6.04
C ALA A 50 7.80 -11.71 -5.84
N VAL A 51 6.97 -10.86 -5.23
CA VAL A 51 5.54 -11.16 -5.02
C VAL A 51 4.80 -11.28 -6.36
N MET A 52 5.09 -10.42 -7.34
CA MET A 52 4.51 -10.50 -8.69
C MET A 52 4.85 -11.82 -9.40
N GLU A 53 6.09 -12.30 -9.27
CA GLU A 53 6.52 -13.57 -9.84
C GLU A 53 5.78 -14.75 -9.22
N VAL A 54 5.66 -14.78 -7.90
CA VAL A 54 4.87 -15.80 -7.17
C VAL A 54 3.39 -15.70 -7.57
N GLY A 55 2.81 -14.50 -7.60
CA GLY A 55 1.43 -14.27 -8.00
C GLY A 55 1.12 -14.82 -9.37
N LYS A 56 1.98 -14.55 -10.35
CA LYS A 56 1.88 -15.08 -11.71
C LYS A 56 1.84 -16.62 -11.71
N SER A 57 2.66 -17.28 -10.90
CA SER A 57 2.73 -18.74 -10.83
C SER A 57 1.47 -19.37 -10.21
N LEU A 58 0.82 -18.65 -9.31
CA LEU A 58 -0.37 -19.13 -8.56
C LEU A 58 -1.70 -18.59 -9.11
N GLY A 59 -1.67 -17.73 -10.13
CA GLY A 59 -2.85 -17.16 -10.78
C GLY A 59 -3.51 -16.04 -9.96
N ILE A 60 -2.73 -15.36 -9.11
CA ILE A 60 -3.14 -14.15 -8.36
C ILE A 60 -2.55 -12.94 -9.08
N THR A 61 -3.37 -11.94 -9.40
CA THR A 61 -2.88 -10.68 -9.93
C THR A 61 -2.22 -9.86 -8.83
N VAL A 62 -0.99 -9.39 -9.04
CA VAL A 62 -0.29 -8.53 -8.09
C VAL A 62 -0.08 -7.17 -8.73
N LEU A 63 -0.71 -6.12 -8.17
CA LEU A 63 -0.48 -4.74 -8.58
C LEU A 63 0.79 -4.21 -7.88
N PRO A 64 1.70 -3.54 -8.60
CA PRO A 64 2.80 -2.83 -7.96
C PRO A 64 2.26 -1.71 -7.07
N ALA A 65 2.77 -1.63 -5.84
CA ALA A 65 2.29 -0.66 -4.85
C ALA A 65 3.39 -0.26 -3.87
N MET A 66 3.13 0.82 -3.14
CA MET A 66 3.95 1.31 -2.04
C MET A 66 3.08 2.15 -1.11
N GLU A 67 3.27 2.06 0.20
CA GLU A 67 2.71 3.02 1.15
C GLU A 67 3.77 4.08 1.45
N VAL A 68 3.52 5.33 1.05
CA VAL A 68 4.45 6.44 1.28
C VAL A 68 4.03 7.23 2.50
N GLU A 69 4.96 7.47 3.43
CA GLU A 69 4.78 8.46 4.49
C GLU A 69 5.34 9.81 4.02
N THR A 70 4.45 10.79 3.83
CA THR A 70 4.81 12.13 3.35
C THR A 70 5.44 12.99 4.45
N GLU A 71 5.98 14.18 4.10
CA GLU A 71 6.56 15.13 5.07
C GLU A 71 5.53 15.65 6.09
N GLU A 72 4.23 15.61 5.74
CA GLU A 72 3.13 15.96 6.65
C GLU A 72 2.77 14.82 7.62
N GLY A 73 3.44 13.68 7.54
CA GLY A 73 3.17 12.50 8.37
C GLY A 73 1.87 11.79 7.97
N VAL A 74 1.55 11.78 6.68
CA VAL A 74 0.37 11.14 6.11
C VAL A 74 0.79 9.92 5.31
N HIS A 75 0.09 8.80 5.52
CA HIS A 75 0.26 7.61 4.70
C HIS A 75 -0.59 7.69 3.43
N ILE A 76 0.06 7.43 2.32
CA ILE A 76 -0.56 7.36 0.99
C ILE A 76 -0.28 6.00 0.38
N LEU A 77 -1.32 5.23 0.16
CA LEU A 77 -1.25 4.03 -0.66
C LEU A 77 -1.15 4.46 -2.13
N THR A 78 -0.07 4.05 -2.77
CA THR A 78 0.17 4.33 -4.19
C THR A 78 0.15 3.03 -4.98
N LEU A 79 -0.69 2.96 -6.01
CA LEU A 79 -0.82 1.81 -6.90
C LEU A 79 -0.31 2.19 -8.30
N TYR A 80 0.30 1.26 -9.02
CA TYR A 80 0.93 1.55 -10.29
C TYR A 80 0.55 0.57 -11.39
N PRO A 81 0.47 1.04 -12.67
CA PRO A 81 0.12 0.19 -13.80
C PRO A 81 1.26 -0.76 -14.21
N SER A 82 2.48 -0.53 -13.74
CA SER A 82 3.64 -1.37 -14.01
C SER A 82 4.70 -1.27 -12.91
N LEU A 83 5.55 -2.28 -12.80
CA LEU A 83 6.67 -2.25 -11.87
C LEU A 83 7.64 -1.10 -12.17
N SER A 84 7.90 -0.79 -13.45
CA SER A 84 8.78 0.32 -13.81
C SER A 84 8.24 1.69 -13.39
N ALA A 85 6.92 1.89 -13.45
CA ALA A 85 6.28 3.11 -12.92
C ALA A 85 6.42 3.20 -11.39
N ALA A 86 6.25 2.08 -10.70
CA ALA A 86 6.45 2.01 -9.24
C ALA A 86 7.91 2.29 -8.85
N GLU A 87 8.88 1.70 -9.56
CA GLU A 87 10.31 1.90 -9.32
C GLU A 87 10.75 3.36 -9.56
N GLU A 88 10.19 4.03 -10.56
CA GLU A 88 10.49 5.44 -10.83
C GLU A 88 10.13 6.31 -9.63
N VAL A 89 8.92 6.18 -9.09
CA VAL A 89 8.47 6.93 -7.90
C VAL A 89 9.22 6.47 -6.65
N ALA A 90 9.41 5.16 -6.46
CA ALA A 90 10.12 4.61 -5.30
C ALA A 90 11.57 5.10 -5.20
N ASN A 91 12.26 5.26 -6.33
CA ASN A 91 13.62 5.80 -6.35
C ASN A 91 13.66 7.26 -5.84
N ALA A 92 12.68 8.07 -6.22
CA ALA A 92 12.59 9.46 -5.74
C ALA A 92 12.21 9.52 -4.25
N VAL A 93 11.25 8.69 -3.81
CA VAL A 93 10.87 8.55 -2.39
C VAL A 93 12.08 8.11 -1.56
N TYR A 94 12.80 7.08 -1.99
CA TYR A 94 13.99 6.58 -1.29
C TYR A 94 15.10 7.62 -1.19
N ALA A 95 15.31 8.42 -2.23
CA ALA A 95 16.28 9.51 -2.22
C ALA A 95 15.88 10.63 -1.23
N ALA A 96 14.59 10.82 -1.00
CA ALA A 96 14.03 11.81 -0.08
C ALA A 96 13.90 11.31 1.37
N LEU A 97 14.14 10.00 1.62
CA LEU A 97 14.19 9.48 2.99
C LEU A 97 15.39 10.06 3.76
N PRO A 98 15.22 10.37 5.05
CA PRO A 98 16.33 10.78 5.90
C PRO A 98 17.40 9.67 5.99
N ASP A 99 18.65 10.05 6.21
CA ASP A 99 19.75 9.10 6.42
C ASP A 99 19.74 8.53 7.86
N ILE A 100 18.63 7.91 8.22
CA ILE A 100 18.44 7.25 9.51
C ILE A 100 18.56 5.74 9.27
N LYS A 101 19.51 5.10 9.97
CA LYS A 101 19.67 3.65 9.89
C LYS A 101 18.60 2.92 10.68
N ASN A 102 18.12 1.82 10.12
CA ASN A 102 17.26 0.90 10.84
C ASN A 102 18.00 0.33 12.07
N ARG A 103 17.25 0.10 13.13
CA ARG A 103 17.70 -0.60 14.35
C ARG A 103 16.78 -1.82 14.54
N PRO A 104 17.17 -2.99 13.99
CA PRO A 104 16.32 -4.18 13.98
C PRO A 104 15.84 -4.62 15.37
N GLU A 105 16.65 -4.36 16.41
CA GLU A 105 16.32 -4.67 17.80
C GLU A 105 15.17 -3.80 18.36
N ILE A 106 14.79 -2.72 17.65
CA ILE A 106 13.69 -1.81 18.04
C ILE A 106 12.53 -1.89 17.07
N PHE A 107 12.83 -1.84 15.76
CA PHE A 107 11.81 -1.66 14.71
C PHE A 107 11.52 -2.95 13.94
N GLY A 108 12.33 -4.01 14.08
CA GLY A 108 12.25 -5.21 13.28
C GLY A 108 13.22 -5.18 12.09
N GLN A 109 13.37 -6.33 11.46
CA GLN A 109 14.15 -6.49 10.24
C GLN A 109 13.43 -5.83 9.04
N GLN A 110 14.21 -5.47 8.03
CA GLN A 110 13.72 -4.98 6.75
C GLN A 110 14.28 -5.91 5.68
N ILE A 111 13.59 -7.03 5.46
CA ILE A 111 14.13 -8.19 4.74
C ILE A 111 13.79 -8.10 3.26
N ILE A 112 14.81 -8.10 2.41
CA ILE A 112 14.66 -8.18 0.95
C ILE A 112 14.73 -9.64 0.55
N MET A 113 13.72 -10.11 -0.18
CA MET A 113 13.57 -11.52 -0.58
C MET A 113 13.41 -11.69 -2.09
N ASP A 114 13.79 -12.86 -2.59
CA ASP A 114 13.45 -13.29 -3.94
C ASP A 114 12.12 -14.08 -3.97
N SER A 115 11.69 -14.54 -5.15
CA SER A 115 10.45 -15.31 -5.35
C SER A 115 10.48 -16.74 -4.77
N ASN A 116 11.60 -17.19 -4.20
CA ASN A 116 11.76 -18.45 -3.49
C ASN A 116 11.90 -18.23 -1.96
N ASP A 117 11.59 -17.04 -1.47
CA ASP A 117 11.76 -16.60 -0.07
C ASP A 117 13.20 -16.64 0.43
N ASN A 118 14.20 -16.65 -0.49
CA ASN A 118 15.58 -16.51 -0.07
C ASN A 118 15.86 -15.05 0.29
N ILE A 119 16.48 -14.83 1.43
CA ILE A 119 16.94 -13.50 1.83
C ILE A 119 18.08 -13.09 0.91
N THR A 120 17.88 -12.00 0.16
CA THR A 120 18.86 -11.42 -0.77
C THR A 120 19.57 -10.20 -0.18
N GLY A 121 19.05 -9.63 0.89
CA GLY A 121 19.63 -8.50 1.60
C GLY A 121 18.73 -7.94 2.69
N PHE A 122 19.18 -6.84 3.27
CA PHE A 122 18.43 -6.07 4.25
C PHE A 122 18.48 -4.59 3.86
N GLU A 123 17.36 -3.89 4.07
CA GLU A 123 17.34 -2.45 3.87
C GLU A 123 17.95 -1.74 5.09
N GLU A 124 18.91 -0.86 4.83
CA GLU A 124 19.64 -0.17 5.89
C GLU A 124 18.94 1.12 6.38
N LYS A 125 18.27 1.85 5.46
CA LYS A 125 17.51 3.05 5.86
C LYS A 125 16.23 2.63 6.57
N LEU A 126 15.87 3.35 7.63
CA LEU A 126 14.61 3.12 8.35
C LEU A 126 13.42 3.52 7.46
N LEU A 127 12.74 2.53 6.91
CA LEU A 127 11.67 2.72 5.92
C LEU A 127 10.41 3.39 6.48
N ILE A 128 10.11 3.23 7.77
CA ILE A 128 8.98 3.89 8.44
C ILE A 128 9.26 5.35 8.83
N SER A 129 10.22 5.99 8.17
CA SER A 129 10.49 7.42 8.36
C SER A 129 9.72 8.24 7.33
N PRO A 130 9.16 9.40 7.69
CA PRO A 130 8.56 10.29 6.70
C PRO A 130 9.62 10.74 5.69
N CYS A 131 9.29 10.70 4.41
CA CYS A 131 10.16 11.23 3.35
C CYS A 131 9.95 12.75 3.20
N ALA A 132 10.97 13.46 2.72
CA ALA A 132 10.90 14.91 2.48
C ALA A 132 10.16 15.22 1.15
N ILE A 133 8.98 14.64 0.96
CA ILE A 133 8.09 14.84 -0.19
C ILE A 133 6.71 15.21 0.34
N SER A 134 6.18 16.35 -0.09
CA SER A 134 4.83 16.78 0.30
C SER A 134 3.74 15.96 -0.41
N ILE A 135 2.54 15.99 0.15
CA ILE A 135 1.32 15.39 -0.44
C ILE A 135 1.17 15.82 -1.90
N ASN A 136 1.30 17.13 -2.19
CA ASN A 136 1.14 17.66 -3.55
C ASN A 136 2.22 17.14 -4.50
N SER A 137 3.48 17.15 -4.07
CA SER A 137 4.58 16.63 -4.88
C SER A 137 4.44 15.13 -5.15
N LEU A 138 4.03 14.36 -4.15
CA LEU A 138 3.79 12.93 -4.32
C LEU A 138 2.62 12.68 -5.27
N PHE A 139 1.54 13.45 -5.16
CA PHE A 139 0.40 13.36 -6.09
C PHE A 139 0.83 13.56 -7.53
N ASP A 140 1.61 14.62 -7.81
CA ASP A 140 2.12 14.91 -9.15
C ASP A 140 3.01 13.78 -9.68
N MET A 141 3.91 13.25 -8.84
CA MET A 141 4.81 12.15 -9.23
C MET A 141 4.05 10.86 -9.56
N VAL A 142 3.08 10.48 -8.72
CA VAL A 142 2.29 9.26 -8.90
C VAL A 142 1.41 9.36 -10.14
N THR A 143 0.73 10.49 -10.34
CA THR A 143 -0.17 10.70 -11.49
C THR A 143 0.60 10.85 -12.80
N ALA A 144 1.81 11.41 -12.79
CA ALA A 144 2.66 11.53 -13.97
C ALA A 144 3.03 10.17 -14.58
N VAL A 145 3.13 9.13 -13.78
CA VAL A 145 3.40 7.75 -14.25
C VAL A 145 2.12 6.91 -14.44
N GLY A 146 0.94 7.54 -14.37
CA GLY A 146 -0.36 6.86 -14.49
C GLY A 146 -0.76 6.04 -13.26
N GLY A 147 -0.15 6.30 -12.12
CA GLY A 147 -0.49 5.66 -10.85
C GLY A 147 -1.72 6.26 -10.17
N LEU A 148 -2.22 5.56 -9.17
CA LEU A 148 -3.31 6.00 -8.30
C LEU A 148 -2.75 6.47 -6.95
N PHE A 149 -3.17 7.65 -6.55
CA PHE A 149 -2.87 8.25 -5.25
C PHE A 149 -4.09 8.06 -4.35
N VAL A 150 -3.96 7.24 -3.32
CA VAL A 150 -5.04 6.87 -2.41
C VAL A 150 -4.66 7.23 -0.98
N PRO A 151 -5.21 8.30 -0.37
CA PRO A 151 -5.03 8.55 1.05
C PRO A 151 -5.42 7.31 1.86
N ALA A 152 -4.46 6.77 2.61
CA ALA A 152 -4.60 5.52 3.34
C ALA A 152 -5.39 5.74 4.64
N HIS A 153 -6.20 4.75 5.02
CA HIS A 153 -6.93 4.63 6.31
C HIS A 153 -7.36 5.98 6.91
N ILE A 154 -8.10 6.80 6.12
CA ILE A 154 -8.46 8.19 6.46
C ILE A 154 -9.28 8.32 7.76
N ASP A 155 -9.85 7.23 8.24
CA ASP A 155 -10.64 7.10 9.46
C ASP A 155 -9.78 6.91 10.73
N ARG A 156 -8.45 6.75 10.60
CA ARG A 156 -7.54 6.60 11.75
C ARG A 156 -7.14 7.95 12.35
N HIS A 157 -6.76 7.92 13.64
CA HIS A 157 -6.26 9.08 14.36
C HIS A 157 -4.78 9.40 14.11
N SER A 158 -4.03 8.50 13.47
CA SER A 158 -2.62 8.69 13.13
C SER A 158 -2.39 8.42 11.65
N TYR A 159 -1.45 9.11 11.06
CA TYR A 159 -1.03 8.98 9.66
C TYR A 159 -2.15 9.21 8.63
N SER A 160 -3.27 9.75 9.05
CA SER A 160 -4.44 10.02 8.21
C SER A 160 -4.42 11.45 7.70
N ILE A 161 -4.76 11.63 6.43
CA ILE A 161 -4.86 12.97 5.81
C ILE A 161 -5.88 13.86 6.53
N LEU A 162 -7.00 13.29 7.00
CA LEU A 162 -8.00 14.05 7.74
C LEU A 162 -7.51 14.47 9.12
N THR A 163 -6.65 13.67 9.77
CA THR A 163 -6.07 14.03 11.06
C THR A 163 -4.98 15.09 10.92
N ALA A 164 -4.13 14.96 9.88
CA ALA A 164 -3.03 15.87 9.64
C ALA A 164 -3.49 17.24 9.12
N LEU A 165 -4.39 17.27 8.13
CA LEU A 165 -4.83 18.50 7.46
C LEU A 165 -6.19 19.01 7.95
N GLY A 166 -7.03 18.16 8.52
CA GLY A 166 -8.41 18.49 8.89
C GLY A 166 -9.42 18.43 7.75
N PHE A 167 -8.99 18.22 6.51
CA PHE A 167 -9.83 18.17 5.30
C PHE A 167 -9.14 17.37 4.19
N MET A 168 -9.91 16.99 3.17
CA MET A 168 -9.38 16.45 1.92
C MET A 168 -8.97 17.58 0.98
N PRO A 169 -7.72 17.60 0.43
CA PRO A 169 -7.28 18.61 -0.54
C PRO A 169 -8.22 18.67 -1.75
N GLN A 170 -8.79 19.85 -2.02
CA GLN A 170 -9.75 20.05 -3.11
C GLN A 170 -9.08 20.41 -4.43
N ASP A 171 -7.83 20.77 -4.39
CA ASP A 171 -6.97 21.12 -5.53
C ASP A 171 -6.29 19.91 -6.17
N LEU A 172 -6.35 18.74 -5.52
CA LEU A 172 -5.87 17.48 -6.04
C LEU A 172 -7.04 16.63 -6.57
N ASP A 173 -6.91 16.12 -7.78
CA ASP A 173 -7.91 15.26 -8.40
C ASP A 173 -7.86 13.80 -7.85
N ILE A 174 -7.97 13.70 -6.52
CA ILE A 174 -8.02 12.41 -5.83
C ILE A 174 -9.29 11.68 -6.21
N LYS A 175 -9.18 10.43 -6.66
CA LYS A 175 -10.33 9.62 -7.09
C LYS A 175 -10.81 8.64 -6.03
N MET A 176 -9.90 8.17 -5.21
CA MET A 176 -10.13 7.09 -4.25
C MET A 176 -9.58 7.45 -2.89
N ILE A 177 -10.22 6.89 -1.86
CA ILE A 177 -9.77 6.96 -0.46
C ILE A 177 -9.82 5.56 0.14
N GLU A 178 -8.98 5.31 1.13
CA GLU A 178 -9.07 4.07 1.89
C GLU A 178 -9.73 4.34 3.25
N ILE A 179 -10.73 3.52 3.59
CA ILE A 179 -11.33 3.44 4.93
C ILE A 179 -10.93 2.10 5.54
N SER A 180 -10.31 2.13 6.71
CA SER A 180 -9.78 0.92 7.36
C SER A 180 -10.89 -0.06 7.75
N LYS A 181 -10.55 -1.34 7.88
CA LYS A 181 -11.49 -2.37 8.39
C LYS A 181 -11.92 -2.17 9.85
N LYS A 182 -11.30 -1.23 10.58
CA LYS A 182 -11.73 -0.83 11.92
C LYS A 182 -13.10 -0.13 11.92
N THR A 183 -13.40 0.61 10.83
CA THR A 183 -14.73 1.18 10.60
C THR A 183 -15.66 0.11 10.04
N THR A 184 -16.49 -0.47 10.89
CA THR A 184 -17.41 -1.57 10.53
C THR A 184 -18.63 -1.08 9.76
N ASP A 185 -19.12 0.14 10.02
CA ASP A 185 -20.24 0.76 9.30
C ASP A 185 -19.74 1.94 8.47
N VAL A 186 -19.33 1.62 7.24
CA VAL A 186 -18.84 2.61 6.26
C VAL A 186 -19.94 3.56 5.84
N SER A 187 -21.18 3.08 5.73
CA SER A 187 -22.32 3.92 5.33
C SER A 187 -22.57 5.02 6.36
N ALA A 188 -22.63 4.66 7.64
CA ALA A 188 -22.77 5.65 8.71
C ALA A 188 -21.57 6.60 8.81
N TYR A 189 -20.35 6.10 8.53
CA TYR A 189 -19.17 6.96 8.49
C TYR A 189 -19.27 8.01 7.39
N LEU A 190 -19.65 7.62 6.17
CA LEU A 190 -19.83 8.52 5.03
C LEU A 190 -21.03 9.46 5.20
N GLU A 191 -22.15 8.98 5.78
CA GLU A 191 -23.30 9.83 6.11
C GLU A 191 -22.92 10.97 7.07
N SER A 192 -22.00 10.69 8.02
CA SER A 192 -21.47 11.71 8.94
C SER A 192 -20.48 12.68 8.30
N ARG A 193 -19.99 12.36 7.08
CA ARG A 193 -18.97 13.10 6.31
C ARG A 193 -19.36 13.15 4.83
N PRO A 194 -20.44 13.87 4.47
CA PRO A 194 -20.98 13.88 3.11
C PRO A 194 -19.97 14.39 2.07
N GLU A 195 -18.97 15.18 2.47
CA GLU A 195 -17.87 15.63 1.62
C GLU A 195 -17.00 14.49 1.08
N LEU A 196 -17.03 13.32 1.71
CA LEU A 196 -16.28 12.13 1.28
C LEU A 196 -17.04 11.28 0.24
N SER A 197 -18.33 11.52 0.03
CA SER A 197 -19.19 10.71 -0.85
C SER A 197 -18.80 10.77 -2.33
N MET A 198 -17.98 11.74 -2.72
CA MET A 198 -17.49 11.89 -4.10
C MET A 198 -16.35 10.92 -4.43
N TYR A 199 -15.70 10.34 -3.43
CA TYR A 199 -14.56 9.44 -3.61
C TYR A 199 -15.02 7.98 -3.68
N LYS A 200 -14.35 7.19 -4.52
CA LYS A 200 -14.47 5.72 -4.48
C LYS A 200 -13.74 5.20 -3.24
N VAL A 201 -14.41 4.37 -2.46
CA VAL A 201 -13.82 3.80 -1.25
C VAL A 201 -13.14 2.47 -1.57
N LEU A 202 -11.90 2.33 -1.13
CA LEU A 202 -11.20 1.06 -1.01
C LEU A 202 -11.22 0.60 0.44
N ARG A 203 -11.31 -0.72 0.61
CA ARG A 203 -11.31 -1.39 1.92
C ARG A 203 -10.24 -2.46 1.91
N ASN A 204 -9.08 -2.15 2.47
CA ASN A 204 -7.96 -3.07 2.55
C ASN A 204 -7.70 -3.49 3.99
N SER A 205 -6.86 -4.50 4.17
CA SER A 205 -6.53 -5.02 5.49
C SER A 205 -5.50 -4.18 6.25
N ASP A 206 -4.54 -3.62 5.54
CA ASP A 206 -3.30 -3.09 6.12
C ASP A 206 -2.61 -4.20 6.95
N ALA A 207 -2.52 -5.40 6.32
CA ALA A 207 -2.04 -6.61 6.97
C ALA A 207 -0.54 -6.55 7.23
N HIS A 208 -0.18 -6.85 8.48
CA HIS A 208 1.21 -7.01 8.95
C HIS A 208 1.51 -8.45 9.38
N TYR A 209 0.48 -9.29 9.41
CA TYR A 209 0.50 -10.73 9.72
C TYR A 209 -0.35 -11.47 8.71
N LEU A 210 -0.02 -12.72 8.41
CA LEU A 210 -0.73 -13.53 7.41
C LEU A 210 -2.22 -13.66 7.69
N GLU A 211 -2.59 -13.86 8.95
CA GLU A 211 -3.99 -14.01 9.38
C GLU A 211 -4.81 -12.70 9.26
N ASN A 212 -4.16 -11.57 9.01
CA ASN A 212 -4.84 -10.29 8.82
C ASN A 212 -5.16 -9.98 7.36
N ILE A 213 -4.61 -10.75 6.40
CA ILE A 213 -4.95 -10.61 4.98
C ILE A 213 -6.47 -10.80 4.80
N SER A 214 -7.07 -9.91 4.01
CA SER A 214 -8.52 -9.91 3.81
C SER A 214 -9.06 -11.24 3.31
N GLU A 215 -10.21 -11.64 3.83
CA GLU A 215 -11.03 -12.67 3.20
C GLU A 215 -11.75 -12.13 1.96
N ARG A 216 -12.48 -13.02 1.23
CA ARG A 216 -13.22 -12.69 0.01
C ARG A 216 -14.48 -11.85 0.31
N GLU A 217 -14.31 -10.63 0.75
CA GLU A 217 -15.41 -9.73 1.15
C GLU A 217 -15.52 -8.53 0.22
N GLU A 218 -14.41 -7.86 -0.04
CA GLU A 218 -14.36 -6.62 -0.82
C GLU A 218 -14.05 -6.90 -2.29
N PHE A 219 -14.77 -6.24 -3.21
CA PHE A 219 -14.57 -6.45 -4.63
C PHE A 219 -14.71 -5.17 -5.45
N LEU A 220 -14.10 -5.19 -6.64
CA LEU A 220 -14.29 -4.18 -7.68
C LEU A 220 -15.10 -4.77 -8.83
N GLU A 221 -16.03 -3.98 -9.38
CA GLU A 221 -16.82 -4.35 -10.56
C GLU A 221 -16.04 -4.10 -11.86
N ILE A 222 -14.89 -4.75 -11.99
CA ILE A 222 -14.00 -4.68 -13.15
C ILE A 222 -13.70 -6.11 -13.64
N GLU A 223 -13.20 -6.23 -14.88
CA GLU A 223 -12.85 -7.53 -15.47
C GLU A 223 -11.43 -7.95 -15.11
N ASN A 224 -10.50 -7.00 -15.07
CA ASN A 224 -9.11 -7.20 -14.70
C ASN A 224 -8.70 -6.17 -13.63
N ALA A 225 -7.83 -6.57 -12.68
CA ALA A 225 -7.39 -5.66 -11.62
C ALA A 225 -6.69 -4.40 -12.14
N PHE A 226 -6.01 -4.48 -13.28
CA PHE A 226 -5.39 -3.31 -13.93
C PHE A 226 -6.39 -2.32 -14.54
N ASP A 227 -7.68 -2.68 -14.70
CA ASP A 227 -8.72 -1.74 -15.14
C ASP A 227 -9.02 -0.66 -14.09
N ILE A 228 -8.47 -0.79 -12.88
CA ILE A 228 -8.56 0.23 -11.83
C ILE A 228 -7.89 1.56 -12.25
N PHE A 229 -6.93 1.50 -13.17
CA PHE A 229 -6.18 2.67 -13.65
C PHE A 229 -6.90 3.46 -14.74
N GLY A 230 -8.04 3.04 -15.24
CA GLY A 230 -8.85 3.80 -16.13
C GLY A 230 -9.32 3.33 -17.32
#